data_f9156c86ba7ab555b4f5f26167a7825c
#
_entry.id   f9156c86ba7ab555b4f5f26167a7825c
#
_cell.length_a   1.000
_cell.length_b   1.000
_cell.length_c   1.000
_cell.angle_alpha   90.00
_cell.angle_beta   90.00
_cell.angle_gamma   90.00
#
_symmetry.space_group_name_H-M   'P 1'
#
loop_
_entity.id
_entity.type
_entity.pdbx_description
1 polymer ?
#
loop_
_entity_poly.entity_id
_entity_poly.type
_entity_poly.pdbx_seq_one_letter_code
_entity_poly.pdbx_strand_id
1 'polypeptide(L)'
;TPEYRAYIHRVVVNCRAMAAEFMAMGYKVVTGGTDNHLFLLDLTDTGLTGKAVQDELDRHGITLNKNCVPNETRSPQQTSGVRIGTAAMTTKGYTEQDFIAVARQIDRIIRDMQDMRKE
;
A
#
# COMPACT_ATOMS: atom_id res chain seq x y z
N THR A 1 -4.47 24.90 13.01
CA THR A 1 -3.67 24.95 14.24
C THR A 1 -2.28 24.37 14.00
N PRO A 2 -1.28 24.74 14.80
CA PRO A 2 0.05 24.14 14.70
C PRO A 2 0.04 22.63 14.86
N GLU A 3 -0.79 22.09 15.74
CA GLU A 3 -0.91 20.65 15.96
C GLU A 3 -1.47 19.95 14.72
N TYR A 4 -2.46 20.55 14.06
CA TYR A 4 -3.03 19.99 12.84
C TYR A 4 -2.01 19.97 11.71
N ARG A 5 -1.24 21.04 11.55
CA ARG A 5 -0.17 21.10 10.55
C ARG A 5 0.91 20.05 10.81
N ALA A 6 1.29 19.86 12.07
CA ALA A 6 2.27 18.84 12.44
C ALA A 6 1.74 17.43 12.14
N TYR A 7 0.45 17.19 12.41
CA TYR A 7 -0.20 15.92 12.09
C TYR A 7 -0.17 15.65 10.60
N ILE A 8 -0.58 16.62 9.77
CA ILE A 8 -0.60 16.46 8.31
C ILE A 8 0.82 16.23 7.79
N HIS A 9 1.81 16.93 8.33
CA HIS A 9 3.21 16.72 7.96
C HIS A 9 3.65 15.28 8.23
N ARG A 10 3.29 14.72 9.39
CA ARG A 10 3.62 13.34 9.73
C ARG A 10 2.94 12.36 8.77
N VAL A 11 1.68 12.60 8.41
CA VAL A 11 0.96 11.75 7.46
C VAL A 11 1.69 11.71 6.11
N VAL A 12 2.11 12.88 5.61
CA VAL A 12 2.82 12.98 4.33
C VAL A 12 4.19 12.29 4.39
N VAL A 13 4.94 12.53 5.46
CA VAL A 13 6.27 11.93 5.66
C VAL A 13 6.17 10.41 5.74
N ASN A 14 5.20 9.91 6.50
CA ASN A 14 4.97 8.46 6.64
C ASN A 14 4.56 7.82 5.32
N CYS A 15 3.71 8.50 4.57
CA CYS A 15 3.27 8.02 3.25
C CYS A 15 4.46 7.93 2.28
N ARG A 16 5.31 8.94 2.24
CA ARG A 16 6.51 8.94 1.40
C ARG A 16 7.49 7.84 1.78
N ALA A 17 7.69 7.64 3.08
CA ALA A 17 8.59 6.60 3.58
C ALA A 17 8.11 5.21 3.17
N MET A 18 6.82 4.95 3.30
CA MET A 18 6.23 3.67 2.93
C MET A 18 6.29 3.43 1.42
N ALA A 19 5.92 4.45 0.62
CA ALA A 19 5.99 4.36 -0.84
C ALA A 19 7.43 4.13 -1.31
N ALA A 20 8.40 4.83 -0.73
CA ALA A 20 9.81 4.66 -1.06
C ALA A 20 10.31 3.25 -0.75
N GLU A 21 9.87 2.66 0.35
CA GLU A 21 10.23 1.29 0.71
C GLU A 21 9.69 0.29 -0.31
N PHE A 22 8.43 0.45 -0.75
CA PHE A 22 7.89 -0.41 -1.80
C PHE A 22 8.67 -0.27 -3.11
N MET A 23 9.04 0.95 -3.49
CA MET A 23 9.84 1.16 -4.69
C MET A 23 11.22 0.49 -4.56
N ALA A 24 11.84 0.59 -3.39
CA ALA A 24 13.12 -0.07 -3.11
C ALA A 24 13.04 -1.58 -3.20
N MET A 25 11.87 -2.14 -2.87
CA MET A 25 11.61 -3.58 -2.97
C MET A 25 11.19 -4.02 -4.38
N GLY A 26 11.16 -3.11 -5.34
CA GLY A 26 10.88 -3.42 -6.74
C GLY A 26 9.43 -3.26 -7.18
N TYR A 27 8.57 -2.74 -6.32
CA TYR A 27 7.17 -2.52 -6.69
C TYR A 27 6.99 -1.25 -7.52
N LYS A 28 5.99 -1.29 -8.39
CA LYS A 28 5.54 -0.13 -9.14
C LYS A 28 4.55 0.65 -8.27
N VAL A 29 4.92 1.86 -7.91
CA VAL A 29 4.10 2.73 -7.06
C VAL A 29 3.53 3.86 -7.90
N VAL A 30 2.21 4.05 -7.83
CA VAL A 30 1.54 5.16 -8.49
C VAL A 30 1.17 6.19 -7.43
N THR A 31 1.82 7.34 -7.47
CA THR A 31 1.49 8.45 -6.59
C THR A 31 0.54 9.37 -7.33
N GLY A 32 -0.53 9.76 -6.66
CA GLY A 32 -1.59 10.54 -7.31
C GLY A 32 -1.43 12.03 -7.13
N GLY A 33 -0.84 12.71 -8.13
CA GLY A 33 -0.93 14.16 -8.25
C GLY A 33 -0.74 14.93 -6.96
N THR A 34 -1.81 15.53 -6.44
CA THR A 34 -1.81 16.34 -5.23
C THR A 34 -2.05 15.55 -3.95
N ASP A 35 -2.39 14.27 -4.06
CA ASP A 35 -2.63 13.43 -2.88
C ASP A 35 -1.30 12.98 -2.28
N ASN A 36 -1.02 13.43 -1.06
CA ASN A 36 0.23 13.15 -0.37
C ASN A 36 0.07 12.18 0.79
N HIS A 37 -1.13 11.63 0.98
CA HIS A 37 -1.45 10.77 2.11
C HIS A 37 -1.91 9.37 1.72
N LEU A 38 -1.88 9.07 0.41
CA LEU A 38 -2.15 7.73 -0.11
C LEU A 38 -1.38 7.50 -1.40
N PHE A 39 -1.21 6.24 -1.77
CA PHE A 39 -0.61 5.84 -3.03
C PHE A 39 -1.22 4.51 -3.47
N LEU A 40 -1.06 4.21 -4.76
CA LEU A 40 -1.48 2.93 -5.32
C LEU A 40 -0.25 2.02 -5.48
N LEU A 41 -0.39 0.79 -5.09
CA LEU A 41 0.59 -0.25 -5.36
C LEU A 41 0.10 -1.03 -6.57
N ASP A 42 0.81 -0.93 -7.69
CA ASP A 42 0.47 -1.64 -8.92
C ASP A 42 1.02 -3.06 -8.83
N LEU A 43 0.13 -4.04 -8.83
CA LEU A 43 0.47 -5.46 -8.66
C LEU A 43 0.53 -6.23 -9.97
N THR A 44 0.41 -5.53 -11.11
CA THR A 44 0.35 -6.19 -12.43
C THR A 44 1.50 -7.18 -12.62
N ASP A 45 2.73 -6.77 -12.29
CA ASP A 45 3.91 -7.60 -12.48
C ASP A 45 4.01 -8.76 -11.49
N THR A 46 3.21 -8.75 -10.42
CA THR A 46 3.19 -9.84 -9.43
C THR A 46 2.34 -11.01 -9.90
N GLY A 47 1.44 -10.78 -10.84
CA GLY A 47 0.45 -11.77 -11.27
C GLY A 47 -0.73 -11.92 -10.32
N LEU A 48 -0.76 -11.18 -9.22
CA LEU A 48 -1.85 -11.21 -8.25
C LEU A 48 -2.86 -10.11 -8.53
N THR A 49 -4.12 -10.34 -8.12
CA THR A 49 -5.16 -9.31 -8.23
C THR A 49 -5.20 -8.46 -6.97
N GLY A 50 -5.73 -7.23 -7.10
CA GLY A 50 -5.96 -6.37 -5.95
C GLY A 50 -6.90 -7.00 -4.94
N LYS A 51 -7.94 -7.70 -5.43
CA LYS A 51 -8.89 -8.40 -4.56
C LYS A 51 -8.20 -9.49 -3.73
N ALA A 52 -7.37 -10.32 -4.36
CA ALA A 52 -6.68 -11.39 -3.65
C ALA A 52 -5.75 -10.83 -2.56
N VAL A 53 -5.01 -9.78 -2.87
CA VAL A 53 -4.10 -9.15 -1.93
C VAL A 53 -4.88 -8.45 -0.81
N GLN A 54 -5.95 -7.73 -1.15
CA GLN A 54 -6.83 -7.10 -0.15
C GLN A 54 -7.36 -8.13 0.85
N ASP A 55 -7.89 -9.25 0.35
CA ASP A 55 -8.49 -10.27 1.21
C ASP A 55 -7.44 -10.94 2.10
N GLU A 56 -6.27 -11.25 1.56
CA GLU A 56 -5.21 -11.88 2.34
C GLU A 56 -4.66 -10.95 3.42
N LEU A 57 -4.41 -9.69 3.09
CA LEU A 57 -3.93 -8.71 4.06
C LEU A 57 -4.96 -8.47 5.17
N ASP A 58 -6.24 -8.49 4.83
CA ASP A 58 -7.30 -8.36 5.82
C ASP A 58 -7.24 -9.47 6.86
N ARG A 59 -6.91 -10.70 6.44
CA ARG A 59 -6.72 -11.83 7.36
C ARG A 59 -5.57 -11.60 8.33
N HIS A 60 -4.60 -10.78 7.96
CA HIS A 60 -3.45 -10.42 8.82
C HIS A 60 -3.68 -9.13 9.60
N GLY A 61 -4.90 -8.60 9.57
CA GLY A 61 -5.26 -7.37 10.28
C GLY A 61 -4.79 -6.09 9.60
N ILE A 62 -4.38 -6.19 8.33
CA ILE A 62 -3.95 -5.03 7.54
C ILE A 62 -5.06 -4.67 6.56
N THR A 63 -5.73 -3.56 6.80
CA THR A 63 -6.85 -3.12 5.97
C THR A 63 -6.38 -2.15 4.90
N LEU A 64 -6.61 -2.54 3.64
CA LEU A 64 -6.42 -1.65 2.50
C LEU A 64 -7.48 -1.97 1.45
N ASN A 65 -7.54 -1.22 0.37
CA ASN A 65 -8.62 -1.35 -0.61
C ASN A 65 -8.07 -1.67 -1.99
N LYS A 66 -8.72 -2.61 -2.67
CA LYS A 66 -8.42 -2.84 -4.09
C LYS A 66 -8.76 -1.57 -4.88
N ASN A 67 -7.99 -1.28 -5.90
CA ASN A 67 -8.14 -0.06 -6.70
C ASN A 67 -7.62 -0.29 -8.11
N CYS A 68 -8.36 0.20 -9.10
CA CYS A 68 -7.90 0.15 -10.48
C CYS A 68 -6.62 0.99 -10.63
N VAL A 69 -5.70 0.50 -11.44
CA VAL A 69 -4.46 1.22 -11.79
C VAL A 69 -4.64 1.91 -13.13
N PRO A 70 -3.78 2.88 -13.48
CA PRO A 70 -3.80 3.45 -14.83
C PRO A 70 -3.67 2.34 -15.88
N ASN A 71 -4.50 2.39 -16.91
CA ASN A 71 -4.57 1.37 -17.96
C ASN A 71 -4.99 -0.02 -17.44
N GLU A 72 -5.89 -0.04 -16.48
CA GLU A 72 -6.37 -1.27 -15.86
C GLU A 72 -6.95 -2.23 -16.91
N THR A 73 -6.51 -3.50 -16.87
CA THR A 73 -6.98 -4.53 -17.79
C THR A 73 -7.93 -5.53 -17.14
N ARG A 74 -8.02 -5.51 -15.81
CA ARG A 74 -8.92 -6.39 -15.05
C ARG A 74 -10.22 -5.68 -14.70
N SER A 75 -11.23 -6.45 -14.29
CA SER A 75 -12.51 -5.89 -13.90
C SER A 75 -12.39 -5.07 -12.61
N PRO A 76 -13.34 -4.13 -12.35
CA PRO A 76 -13.35 -3.37 -11.09
C PRO A 76 -13.48 -4.25 -9.85
N GLN A 77 -14.01 -5.47 -9.99
CA GLN A 77 -14.14 -6.42 -8.89
C GLN A 77 -12.81 -7.08 -8.52
N GLN A 78 -11.87 -7.16 -9.47
CA GLN A 78 -10.55 -7.77 -9.26
C GLN A 78 -9.45 -6.75 -9.08
N THR A 79 -9.32 -5.82 -10.01
CA THR A 79 -8.29 -4.81 -10.14
C THR A 79 -6.86 -5.36 -10.22
N SER A 80 -5.91 -4.50 -10.53
CA SER A 80 -4.49 -4.84 -10.54
C SER A 80 -3.72 -4.08 -9.46
N GLY A 81 -4.41 -3.39 -8.56
CA GLY A 81 -3.76 -2.58 -7.55
C GLY A 81 -4.50 -2.54 -6.23
N VAL A 82 -3.80 -2.03 -5.24
CA VAL A 82 -4.37 -1.73 -3.93
C VAL A 82 -3.99 -0.29 -3.55
N ARG A 83 -4.90 0.37 -2.85
CA ARG A 83 -4.69 1.73 -2.36
C ARG A 83 -4.28 1.67 -0.90
N ILE A 84 -3.17 2.32 -0.58
CA ILE A 84 -2.62 2.35 0.77
C ILE A 84 -2.63 3.79 1.27
N GLY A 85 -3.26 4.00 2.43
CA GLY A 85 -3.26 5.30 3.09
C GLY A 85 -2.68 5.19 4.49
N THR A 86 -2.02 6.24 4.93
CA THR A 86 -1.28 6.22 6.19
C THR A 86 -1.93 7.02 7.31
N ALA A 87 -3.02 7.75 7.01
CA ALA A 87 -3.61 8.69 7.97
C ALA A 87 -4.05 8.00 9.28
N ALA A 88 -4.80 6.91 9.18
CA ALA A 88 -5.33 6.23 10.36
C ALA A 88 -4.23 5.66 11.26
N MET A 89 -3.19 5.08 10.66
CA MET A 89 -2.06 4.53 11.42
C MET A 89 -1.19 5.64 12.02
N THR A 90 -1.05 6.77 11.32
CA THR A 90 -0.36 7.93 11.87
C THR A 90 -1.09 8.46 13.10
N THR A 91 -2.43 8.50 13.07
CA THR A 91 -3.25 8.89 14.21
C THR A 91 -3.01 7.97 15.42
N LYS A 92 -2.72 6.68 15.18
CA LYS A 92 -2.41 5.72 16.25
C LYS A 92 -0.97 5.82 16.74
N GLY A 93 -0.19 6.78 16.25
CA GLY A 93 1.17 7.01 16.71
C GLY A 93 2.25 6.26 15.92
N TYR A 94 1.93 5.68 14.77
CA TYR A 94 2.93 5.01 13.94
C TYR A 94 3.95 6.00 13.41
N THR A 95 5.21 5.62 13.46
CA THR A 95 6.36 6.40 12.97
C THR A 95 6.74 5.93 11.57
N GLU A 96 7.71 6.62 10.96
CA GLU A 96 8.28 6.19 9.66
C GLU A 96 8.79 4.76 9.72
N GLN A 97 9.49 4.39 10.80
CA GLN A 97 10.03 3.04 10.97
C GLN A 97 8.92 2.00 11.05
N ASP A 98 7.81 2.33 11.70
CA ASP A 98 6.65 1.44 11.77
C ASP A 98 6.06 1.21 10.38
N PHE A 99 5.95 2.25 9.55
CA PHE A 99 5.44 2.13 8.18
C PHE A 99 6.37 1.33 7.29
N ILE A 100 7.68 1.47 7.47
CA ILE A 100 8.66 0.65 6.75
C ILE A 100 8.49 -0.82 7.12
N ALA A 101 8.30 -1.11 8.41
CA ALA A 101 8.07 -2.47 8.88
C ALA A 101 6.77 -3.05 8.31
N VAL A 102 5.70 -2.26 8.24
CA VAL A 102 4.43 -2.70 7.65
C VAL A 102 4.61 -2.97 6.15
N ALA A 103 5.33 -2.11 5.44
CA ALA A 103 5.61 -2.33 4.00
C ALA A 103 6.34 -3.65 3.77
N ARG A 104 7.33 -3.96 4.60
CA ARG A 104 8.07 -5.23 4.52
C ARG A 104 7.19 -6.43 4.85
N GLN A 105 6.28 -6.29 5.80
CA GLN A 105 5.31 -7.35 6.12
C GLN A 105 4.37 -7.61 4.96
N ILE A 106 3.88 -6.55 4.32
CA ILE A 106 3.02 -6.66 3.13
C ILE A 106 3.78 -7.36 2.00
N ASP A 107 5.03 -6.97 1.76
CA ASP A 107 5.88 -7.62 0.74
C ASP A 107 6.03 -9.11 1.01
N ARG A 108 6.29 -9.50 2.25
CA ARG A 108 6.42 -10.91 2.63
C ARG A 108 5.14 -11.69 2.32
N ILE A 109 4.00 -11.12 2.67
CA ILE A 109 2.71 -11.75 2.41
C ILE A 109 2.47 -11.92 0.91
N ILE A 110 2.78 -10.89 0.12
CA ILE A 110 2.64 -10.93 -1.34
C ILE A 110 3.55 -12.00 -1.93
N ARG A 111 4.80 -12.09 -1.49
CA ARG A 111 5.74 -13.12 -1.97
C ARG A 111 5.28 -14.52 -1.61
N ASP A 112 4.74 -14.71 -0.41
CA ASP A 112 4.18 -15.99 0.00
C ASP A 112 2.99 -16.37 -0.89
N MET A 113 2.13 -15.43 -1.23
CA MET A 113 1.02 -15.66 -2.15
C MET A 113 1.50 -16.07 -3.55
N GLN A 114 2.55 -15.41 -4.03
CA GLN A 114 3.15 -15.74 -5.33
C GLN A 114 3.72 -17.17 -5.32
N ASP A 115 4.40 -17.56 -4.24
CA ASP A 115 4.98 -18.90 -4.10
C ASP A 115 3.89 -19.96 -4.07
N MET A 116 2.78 -19.71 -3.40
CA MET A 116 1.64 -20.63 -3.37
C MET A 116 1.04 -20.84 -4.75
N ARG A 117 1.04 -19.82 -5.59
CA ARG A 117 0.51 -19.92 -6.96
C ARG A 117 1.39 -20.77 -7.87
N LYS A 118 2.67 -20.90 -7.59
CA LYS A 118 3.61 -21.71 -8.39
C LYS A 118 3.49 -23.19 -8.10
N GLU A 119 2.88 -23.54 -6.98
CA GLU A 119 2.61 -24.91 -6.61
C GLU A 119 1.29 -25.38 -7.24
#